data_d9ae5ab3314ca871bbe679ab36437288
#
_entry.id   d9ae5ab3314ca871bbe679ab36437288
#
_cell.length_a   1.000
_cell.length_b   1.000
_cell.length_c   1.000
_cell.angle_alpha   90.00
_cell.angle_beta   90.00
_cell.angle_gamma   90.00
#
_symmetry.space_group_name_H-M   'P 1'
#
loop_
_entity.id
_entity.type
_entity.pdbx_description
1 polymer ?
#
loop_
_entity_poly.entity_id
_entity_poly.type
_entity_poly.pdbx_seq_one_letter_code
_entity_poly.pdbx_strand_id
1 'polypeptide(L)'
;KSVYELLTPQQRADLENFEGNAQALRVLTRLHFLVDENGMNLTYALLNTIIKYPVPSTGIDKKSGDIRTKKMGYFAAEQPLYEKITNSTGAVGCRYPLTWLLESADDIAYKTADIEDAQRKGLLTYTILLTELTSPQLREKCRTAEELELLEKAAGMLPHYLETAKERGMPSTEENAVQNFLVRVQSMMICAAAESFVRNYDRIMRGELRTELLADSPARTLSDALSDIAYRYAFNSKEILRIELSVSEMMNCLLERLSGAALRFETPQEKITDSKLISVISENYVKICRAGWSSEGTEAYSRLMLVTDYV
;
A
#
# COMPACT_ATOMS: atom_id res chain seq x y z
N LYS A 1 30.28 -9.40 18.28
CA LYS A 1 29.12 -9.95 17.54
C LYS A 1 28.69 -8.90 16.51
N SER A 2 28.36 -9.32 15.32
CA SER A 2 27.71 -8.40 14.35
C SER A 2 26.31 -8.02 14.88
N VAL A 3 25.80 -6.85 14.51
CA VAL A 3 24.45 -6.41 14.90
C VAL A 3 23.41 -7.46 14.48
N TYR A 4 23.61 -8.08 13.32
CA TYR A 4 22.76 -9.13 12.79
C TYR A 4 22.63 -10.36 13.73
N GLU A 5 23.72 -10.70 14.43
CA GLU A 5 23.72 -11.83 15.41
C GLU A 5 22.96 -11.51 16.70
N LEU A 6 22.73 -10.24 17.00
CA LEU A 6 21.98 -9.81 18.19
C LEU A 6 20.45 -9.88 17.95
N LEU A 7 19.99 -9.87 16.71
CA LEU A 7 18.58 -9.85 16.35
C LEU A 7 17.98 -11.27 16.36
N THR A 8 16.72 -11.38 16.76
CA THR A 8 15.95 -12.61 16.59
C THR A 8 15.65 -12.89 15.11
N PRO A 9 15.28 -14.12 14.71
CA PRO A 9 14.92 -14.42 13.34
C PRO A 9 13.79 -13.51 12.81
N GLN A 10 12.78 -13.22 13.62
CA GLN A 10 11.68 -12.32 13.22
C GLN A 10 12.16 -10.88 13.05
N GLN A 11 12.96 -10.35 13.98
CA GLN A 11 13.52 -8.99 13.86
C GLN A 11 14.39 -8.80 12.63
N ARG A 12 15.15 -9.83 12.24
CA ARG A 12 15.90 -9.80 10.96
C ARG A 12 14.96 -9.77 9.78
N ALA A 13 13.99 -10.66 9.76
CA ALA A 13 13.00 -10.75 8.70
C ALA A 13 12.16 -9.46 8.58
N ASP A 14 11.88 -8.76 9.69
CA ASP A 14 11.20 -7.46 9.69
C ASP A 14 11.98 -6.40 8.90
N LEU A 15 13.30 -6.33 9.11
CA LEU A 15 14.15 -5.35 8.43
C LEU A 15 14.42 -5.74 6.97
N GLU A 16 14.52 -7.04 6.68
CA GLU A 16 14.72 -7.55 5.31
C GLU A 16 13.46 -7.44 4.45
N ASN A 17 12.28 -7.45 5.06
CA ASN A 17 11.00 -7.38 4.38
C ASN A 17 10.17 -6.17 4.82
N PHE A 18 10.82 -5.03 5.10
CA PHE A 18 10.15 -3.80 5.51
C PHE A 18 8.93 -3.52 4.61
N GLU A 19 7.80 -3.17 5.23
CA GLU A 19 6.53 -3.04 4.55
C GLU A 19 5.71 -1.87 5.10
N GLY A 20 5.28 -0.97 4.22
CA GLY A 20 4.51 0.22 4.59
C GLY A 20 3.20 -0.08 5.30
N ASN A 21 2.53 -1.21 5.00
CA ASN A 21 1.30 -1.59 5.72
C ASN A 21 1.58 -1.97 7.18
N ALA A 22 2.71 -2.62 7.47
CA ALA A 22 3.13 -2.89 8.85
C ALA A 22 3.54 -1.59 9.57
N GLN A 23 4.21 -0.68 8.84
CA GLN A 23 4.56 0.65 9.35
C GLN A 23 3.31 1.49 9.66
N ALA A 24 2.22 1.37 8.88
CA ALA A 24 0.97 2.06 9.16
C ALA A 24 0.40 1.71 10.54
N LEU A 25 0.40 0.43 10.94
CA LEU A 25 -0.02 0.02 12.28
C LEU A 25 0.84 0.71 13.34
N ARG A 26 2.17 0.72 13.18
CA ARG A 26 3.12 1.34 14.10
C ARG A 26 2.93 2.86 14.17
N VAL A 27 2.77 3.54 13.04
CA VAL A 27 2.50 4.98 12.99
C VAL A 27 1.24 5.32 13.80
N LEU A 28 0.14 4.64 13.55
CA LEU A 28 -1.15 4.92 14.16
C LEU A 28 -1.21 4.58 15.65
N THR A 29 -0.41 3.61 16.11
CA THR A 29 -0.50 3.11 17.49
C THR A 29 0.64 3.56 18.40
N ARG A 30 1.76 4.03 17.83
CA ARG A 30 2.94 4.42 18.59
C ARG A 30 3.53 5.77 18.18
N LEU A 31 3.78 5.97 16.87
CA LEU A 31 4.54 7.12 16.39
C LEU A 31 3.72 8.41 16.37
N HIS A 32 2.44 8.31 16.13
CA HIS A 32 1.52 9.45 16.14
C HIS A 32 1.10 9.79 17.59
N PHE A 33 2.01 10.39 18.31
CA PHE A 33 1.86 10.68 19.73
C PHE A 33 1.09 12.00 19.93
N LEU A 34 -0.24 11.92 20.12
CA LEU A 34 -1.08 13.09 20.34
C LEU A 34 -1.39 13.36 21.82
N VAL A 35 -1.86 12.35 22.55
CA VAL A 35 -2.39 12.54 23.90
C VAL A 35 -1.76 11.56 24.89
N ASP A 36 -1.57 10.30 24.50
CA ASP A 36 -1.06 9.23 25.34
C ASP A 36 -0.18 8.22 24.58
N GLU A 37 0.18 7.14 25.23
CA GLU A 37 1.06 6.08 24.71
C GLU A 37 0.39 5.23 23.59
N ASN A 38 -0.92 5.43 23.31
CA ASN A 38 -1.68 4.62 22.37
C ASN A 38 -1.78 5.26 20.97
N GLY A 39 -0.93 6.21 20.66
CA GLY A 39 -0.90 6.88 19.36
C GLY A 39 -2.19 7.67 19.12
N MET A 40 -2.93 7.35 18.06
CA MET A 40 -4.21 7.97 17.74
C MET A 40 -5.38 7.45 18.57
N ASN A 41 -5.16 6.51 19.47
CA ASN A 41 -6.17 5.91 20.35
C ASN A 41 -7.39 5.35 19.58
N LEU A 42 -7.13 4.63 18.51
CA LEU A 42 -8.14 4.05 17.62
C LEU A 42 -8.73 2.77 18.20
N THR A 43 -9.98 2.45 17.83
CA THR A 43 -10.61 1.19 18.24
C THR A 43 -9.90 -0.01 17.59
N TYR A 44 -9.95 -1.18 18.25
CA TYR A 44 -9.39 -2.41 17.69
C TYR A 44 -10.03 -2.82 16.37
N ALA A 45 -11.33 -2.55 16.16
CA ALA A 45 -11.99 -2.79 14.89
C ALA A 45 -11.37 -1.96 13.75
N LEU A 46 -11.09 -0.67 14.00
CA LEU A 46 -10.43 0.19 13.02
C LEU A 46 -8.98 -0.26 12.78
N LEU A 47 -8.22 -0.53 13.83
CA LEU A 47 -6.85 -1.02 13.71
C LEU A 47 -6.80 -2.37 12.97
N ASN A 48 -7.76 -3.27 13.18
CA ASN A 48 -7.79 -4.54 12.45
C ASN A 48 -8.16 -4.35 10.98
N THR A 49 -8.95 -3.32 10.66
CA THR A 49 -9.29 -2.99 9.27
C THR A 49 -8.06 -2.63 8.44
N ILE A 50 -7.05 -1.98 9.03
CA ILE A 50 -5.82 -1.61 8.31
C ILE A 50 -4.79 -2.73 8.23
N ILE A 51 -4.95 -3.82 9.00
CA ILE A 51 -4.05 -4.98 8.94
C ILE A 51 -4.36 -5.80 7.69
N LYS A 52 -3.67 -5.49 6.60
CA LYS A 52 -3.83 -6.11 5.28
C LYS A 52 -3.37 -7.56 5.27
N TYR A 53 -2.28 -7.86 5.97
CA TYR A 53 -1.64 -9.17 6.00
C TYR A 53 -1.56 -9.69 7.45
N PRO A 54 -2.36 -10.68 7.84
CA PRO A 54 -2.43 -11.15 9.25
C PRO A 54 -1.30 -12.13 9.60
N VAL A 55 -0.07 -11.85 9.15
CA VAL A 55 1.11 -12.68 9.39
C VAL A 55 2.33 -11.84 9.76
N PRO A 56 3.26 -12.37 10.58
CA PRO A 56 4.55 -11.75 10.86
C PRO A 56 5.46 -11.84 9.62
N SER A 57 6.59 -11.16 9.65
CA SER A 57 7.60 -11.21 8.58
C SER A 57 8.11 -12.62 8.27
N THR A 58 8.19 -13.49 9.28
CA THR A 58 8.57 -14.91 9.12
C THR A 58 7.46 -15.78 8.53
N GLY A 59 6.23 -15.27 8.45
CA GLY A 59 5.07 -15.96 7.88
C GLY A 59 4.80 -15.59 6.42
N ILE A 60 5.68 -14.83 5.76
CA ILE A 60 5.52 -14.46 4.36
C ILE A 60 5.69 -15.70 3.47
N ASP A 61 4.67 -15.97 2.63
CA ASP A 61 4.71 -17.01 1.59
C ASP A 61 4.11 -16.49 0.28
N LYS A 62 4.97 -15.93 -0.55
CA LYS A 62 4.59 -15.40 -1.88
C LYS A 62 4.19 -16.49 -2.88
N LYS A 63 4.53 -17.78 -2.60
CA LYS A 63 4.27 -18.89 -3.51
C LYS A 63 2.93 -19.59 -3.24
N SER A 64 2.35 -19.39 -2.07
CA SER A 64 1.07 -20.02 -1.69
C SER A 64 -0.13 -19.56 -2.54
N GLY A 65 -0.03 -18.40 -3.21
CA GLY A 65 -1.16 -17.75 -3.86
C GLY A 65 -2.20 -17.17 -2.90
N ASP A 66 -2.00 -17.29 -1.59
CA ASP A 66 -2.86 -16.69 -0.56
C ASP A 66 -2.45 -15.22 -0.36
N ILE A 67 -3.36 -14.31 -0.68
CA ILE A 67 -3.09 -12.88 -0.57
C ILE A 67 -2.76 -12.43 0.88
N ARG A 68 -3.18 -13.19 1.90
CA ARG A 68 -2.95 -12.89 3.31
C ARG A 68 -1.50 -13.07 3.73
N THR A 69 -0.74 -13.91 3.02
CA THR A 69 0.66 -14.23 3.32
C THR A 69 1.64 -13.58 2.34
N LYS A 70 1.15 -12.71 1.44
CA LYS A 70 1.95 -12.04 0.40
C LYS A 70 3.05 -11.14 0.99
N LYS A 71 2.76 -10.49 2.11
CA LYS A 71 3.65 -9.57 2.83
C LYS A 71 3.39 -9.71 4.34
N MET A 72 4.18 -9.03 5.18
CA MET A 72 3.92 -8.95 6.62
C MET A 72 2.90 -7.85 6.96
N GLY A 73 2.17 -7.99 8.06
CA GLY A 73 1.21 -7.00 8.53
C GLY A 73 1.60 -6.28 9.82
N TYR A 74 2.63 -6.76 10.51
CA TYR A 74 3.12 -6.16 11.75
C TYR A 74 4.57 -6.55 12.03
N PHE A 75 5.29 -5.69 12.72
CA PHE A 75 6.65 -5.95 13.19
C PHE A 75 6.64 -6.73 14.52
N ALA A 76 7.75 -7.34 14.87
CA ALA A 76 7.92 -8.02 16.15
C ALA A 76 7.58 -7.11 17.35
N ALA A 77 7.86 -5.82 17.26
CA ALA A 77 7.54 -4.83 18.29
C ALA A 77 6.03 -4.64 18.49
N GLU A 78 5.21 -4.83 17.48
CA GLU A 78 3.76 -4.68 17.51
C GLU A 78 3.01 -6.01 17.70
N GLN A 79 3.71 -7.14 17.76
CA GLN A 79 3.07 -8.46 17.93
C GLN A 79 2.12 -8.54 19.13
N PRO A 80 2.46 -8.05 20.35
CA PRO A 80 1.53 -8.11 21.47
C PRO A 80 0.25 -7.30 21.25
N LEU A 81 0.34 -6.19 20.53
CA LEU A 81 -0.81 -5.36 20.16
C LEU A 81 -1.65 -6.05 19.08
N TYR A 82 -1.02 -6.63 18.06
CA TYR A 82 -1.69 -7.41 17.01
C TYR A 82 -2.53 -8.54 17.63
N GLU A 83 -1.96 -9.29 18.59
CA GLU A 83 -2.68 -10.37 19.30
C GLU A 83 -3.89 -9.83 20.06
N LYS A 84 -3.77 -8.69 20.74
CA LYS A 84 -4.92 -8.06 21.43
C LYS A 84 -6.00 -7.63 20.43
N ILE A 85 -5.62 -7.01 19.32
CA ILE A 85 -6.54 -6.56 18.27
C ILE A 85 -7.31 -7.76 17.71
N THR A 86 -6.61 -8.78 17.26
CA THR A 86 -7.22 -9.93 16.56
C THR A 86 -8.08 -10.79 17.50
N ASN A 87 -7.65 -10.99 18.75
CA ASN A 87 -8.45 -11.70 19.75
C ASN A 87 -9.73 -10.92 20.11
N SER A 88 -9.64 -9.60 20.26
CA SER A 88 -10.80 -8.76 20.61
C SER A 88 -11.83 -8.65 19.47
N THR A 89 -11.40 -8.77 18.23
CA THR A 89 -12.25 -8.67 17.03
C THR A 89 -12.65 -10.05 16.47
N GLY A 90 -12.09 -11.14 17.00
CA GLY A 90 -12.37 -12.51 16.56
C GLY A 90 -11.75 -12.88 15.21
N ALA A 91 -10.81 -12.08 14.67
CA ALA A 91 -10.21 -12.28 13.35
C ALA A 91 -8.76 -12.80 13.41
N VAL A 92 -8.52 -13.79 14.27
CA VAL A 92 -7.18 -14.38 14.44
C VAL A 92 -6.76 -15.12 13.17
N GLY A 93 -5.60 -14.74 12.59
CA GLY A 93 -5.03 -15.37 11.41
C GLY A 93 -5.82 -15.17 10.10
N CYS A 94 -6.79 -14.27 10.08
CA CYS A 94 -7.55 -13.91 8.89
C CYS A 94 -7.67 -12.39 8.74
N ARG A 95 -8.00 -11.93 7.53
CA ARG A 95 -8.33 -10.53 7.31
C ARG A 95 -9.64 -10.19 8.00
N TYR A 96 -9.68 -9.06 8.69
CA TYR A 96 -10.92 -8.51 9.22
C TYR A 96 -11.88 -8.17 8.06
N PRO A 97 -13.21 -8.36 8.22
CA PRO A 97 -14.14 -8.17 7.09
C PRO A 97 -14.04 -6.82 6.38
N LEU A 98 -13.87 -5.72 7.12
CA LEU A 98 -13.76 -4.39 6.53
C LEU A 98 -12.43 -4.16 5.77
N THR A 99 -11.39 -4.95 6.03
CA THR A 99 -10.13 -4.89 5.28
C THR A 99 -10.33 -5.14 3.79
N TRP A 100 -11.27 -6.02 3.42
CA TRP A 100 -11.60 -6.29 2.02
C TRP A 100 -12.15 -5.07 1.29
N LEU A 101 -12.98 -4.29 1.97
CA LEU A 101 -13.54 -3.04 1.41
C LEU A 101 -12.47 -1.94 1.36
N LEU A 102 -11.66 -1.81 2.40
CA LEU A 102 -10.54 -0.86 2.43
C LEU A 102 -9.56 -1.11 1.28
N GLU A 103 -9.17 -2.37 1.07
CA GLU A 103 -8.29 -2.76 -0.02
C GLU A 103 -8.86 -2.42 -1.39
N SER A 104 -10.16 -2.72 -1.60
CA SER A 104 -10.79 -2.38 -2.87
C SER A 104 -10.88 -0.87 -3.09
N ALA A 105 -11.13 -0.09 -2.03
CA ALA A 105 -11.16 1.36 -2.12
C ALA A 105 -9.76 1.95 -2.44
N ASP A 106 -8.73 1.41 -1.80
CA ASP A 106 -7.33 1.77 -2.04
C ASP A 106 -6.92 1.47 -3.49
N ASP A 107 -7.16 0.25 -3.95
CA ASP A 107 -6.89 -0.18 -5.32
C ASP A 107 -7.61 0.69 -6.37
N ILE A 108 -8.89 1.00 -6.16
CA ILE A 108 -9.68 1.83 -7.09
C ILE A 108 -9.12 3.25 -7.14
N ALA A 109 -8.81 3.82 -5.98
CA ALA A 109 -8.27 5.17 -5.88
C ALA A 109 -6.92 5.28 -6.59
N TYR A 110 -5.98 4.37 -6.33
CA TYR A 110 -4.66 4.39 -6.97
C TYR A 110 -4.74 4.18 -8.48
N LYS A 111 -5.43 3.14 -8.95
CA LYS A 111 -5.54 2.84 -10.38
C LYS A 111 -6.09 4.00 -11.20
N THR A 112 -7.05 4.73 -10.67
CA THR A 112 -7.62 5.89 -11.36
C THR A 112 -6.75 7.14 -11.24
N ALA A 113 -6.13 7.37 -10.08
CA ALA A 113 -5.19 8.47 -9.88
C ALA A 113 -3.95 8.33 -10.76
N ASP A 114 -3.42 7.12 -10.92
CA ASP A 114 -2.26 6.85 -11.78
C ASP A 114 -2.53 7.21 -13.25
N ILE A 115 -3.74 6.91 -13.75
CA ILE A 115 -4.16 7.30 -15.12
C ILE A 115 -4.29 8.82 -15.22
N GLU A 116 -4.90 9.48 -14.23
CA GLU A 116 -5.04 10.93 -14.21
C GLU A 116 -3.67 11.62 -14.19
N ASP A 117 -2.76 11.17 -13.33
CA ASP A 117 -1.41 11.70 -13.23
C ASP A 117 -0.59 11.48 -14.51
N ALA A 118 -0.71 10.30 -15.13
CA ALA A 118 -0.06 10.01 -16.40
C ALA A 118 -0.54 10.96 -17.50
N GLN A 119 -1.83 11.26 -17.52
CA GLN A 119 -2.40 12.22 -18.49
C GLN A 119 -1.91 13.65 -18.21
N ARG A 120 -1.99 14.12 -16.96
CA ARG A 120 -1.52 15.47 -16.58
C ARG A 120 -0.04 15.70 -16.90
N LYS A 121 0.77 14.66 -16.80
CA LYS A 121 2.19 14.69 -17.16
C LYS A 121 2.45 14.54 -18.67
N GLY A 122 1.41 14.37 -19.49
CA GLY A 122 1.53 14.17 -20.93
C GLY A 122 2.11 12.81 -21.34
N LEU A 123 2.20 11.86 -20.40
CA LEU A 123 2.70 10.50 -20.63
C LEU A 123 1.62 9.60 -21.24
N LEU A 124 0.35 9.91 -20.99
CA LEU A 124 -0.82 9.20 -21.52
C LEU A 124 -1.77 10.17 -22.19
N THR A 125 -2.10 9.96 -23.46
CA THR A 125 -3.08 10.76 -24.20
C THR A 125 -4.45 10.10 -24.22
N TYR A 126 -5.50 10.90 -24.48
CA TYR A 126 -6.85 10.38 -24.72
C TYR A 126 -6.86 9.27 -25.78
N THR A 127 -6.16 9.49 -26.91
CA THR A 127 -6.11 8.54 -28.02
C THR A 127 -5.46 7.21 -27.59
N ILE A 128 -4.37 7.25 -26.84
CA ILE A 128 -3.73 6.05 -26.32
C ILE A 128 -4.67 5.30 -25.37
N LEU A 129 -5.29 6.01 -24.42
CA LEU A 129 -6.22 5.40 -23.46
C LEU A 129 -7.39 4.71 -24.18
N LEU A 130 -8.01 5.39 -25.16
CA LEU A 130 -9.10 4.82 -25.94
C LEU A 130 -8.65 3.57 -26.73
N THR A 131 -7.47 3.63 -27.39
CA THR A 131 -6.92 2.52 -28.16
C THR A 131 -6.68 1.29 -27.27
N GLU A 132 -6.12 1.49 -26.10
CA GLU A 132 -5.86 0.42 -25.15
C GLU A 132 -7.15 -0.24 -24.64
N LEU A 133 -8.15 0.58 -24.27
CA LEU A 133 -9.42 0.07 -23.73
C LEU A 133 -10.30 -0.59 -24.82
N THR A 134 -10.10 -0.28 -26.09
CA THR A 134 -10.85 -0.89 -27.20
C THR A 134 -10.09 -2.00 -27.92
N SER A 135 -8.89 -2.35 -27.44
CA SER A 135 -8.04 -3.33 -28.12
C SER A 135 -8.67 -4.73 -28.15
N PRO A 136 -8.55 -5.48 -29.25
CA PRO A 136 -9.03 -6.88 -29.32
C PRO A 136 -8.38 -7.76 -28.25
N GLN A 137 -7.10 -7.54 -27.98
CA GLN A 137 -6.33 -8.32 -26.98
C GLN A 137 -6.89 -8.17 -25.56
N LEU A 138 -7.41 -6.96 -25.22
CA LEU A 138 -8.04 -6.75 -23.93
C LEU A 138 -9.40 -7.46 -23.82
N ARG A 139 -10.18 -7.46 -24.91
CA ARG A 139 -11.45 -8.22 -24.98
C ARG A 139 -11.24 -9.72 -24.80
N GLU A 140 -10.18 -10.27 -25.38
CA GLU A 140 -9.82 -11.69 -25.21
C GLU A 140 -9.44 -12.06 -23.77
N LYS A 141 -9.03 -11.10 -22.94
CA LYS A 141 -8.77 -11.32 -21.50
C LYS A 141 -10.04 -11.43 -20.66
N CYS A 142 -11.21 -11.05 -21.16
CA CYS A 142 -12.48 -11.20 -20.48
C CYS A 142 -12.83 -12.69 -20.33
N ARG A 143 -13.15 -13.10 -19.10
CA ARG A 143 -13.49 -14.49 -18.76
C ARG A 143 -15.00 -14.75 -18.84
N THR A 144 -15.79 -13.69 -18.67
CA THR A 144 -17.26 -13.76 -18.66
C THR A 144 -17.85 -12.68 -19.57
N ALA A 145 -19.12 -12.90 -19.96
CA ALA A 145 -19.88 -11.90 -20.72
C ALA A 145 -20.06 -10.59 -19.95
N GLU A 146 -20.20 -10.68 -18.63
CA GLU A 146 -20.36 -9.51 -17.74
C GLU A 146 -19.07 -8.66 -17.71
N GLU A 147 -17.89 -9.29 -17.69
CA GLU A 147 -16.61 -8.56 -17.81
C GLU A 147 -16.51 -7.82 -19.14
N LEU A 148 -16.90 -8.46 -20.22
CA LEU A 148 -16.88 -7.85 -21.57
C LEU A 148 -17.87 -6.69 -21.66
N GLU A 149 -19.13 -6.86 -21.19
CA GLU A 149 -20.13 -5.82 -21.19
C GLU A 149 -19.68 -4.59 -20.40
N LEU A 150 -19.10 -4.81 -19.21
CA LEU A 150 -18.62 -3.73 -18.34
C LEU A 150 -17.45 -3.00 -19.00
N LEU A 151 -16.51 -3.72 -19.62
CA LEU A 151 -15.39 -3.16 -20.36
C LEU A 151 -15.85 -2.32 -21.53
N GLU A 152 -16.76 -2.82 -22.36
CA GLU A 152 -17.30 -2.11 -23.54
C GLU A 152 -18.09 -0.87 -23.12
N LYS A 153 -18.88 -0.96 -22.07
CA LYS A 153 -19.58 0.18 -21.47
C LYS A 153 -18.58 1.25 -21.01
N ALA A 154 -17.53 0.86 -20.31
CA ALA A 154 -16.49 1.80 -19.86
C ALA A 154 -15.78 2.46 -21.07
N ALA A 155 -15.33 1.68 -22.05
CA ALA A 155 -14.65 2.20 -23.23
C ALA A 155 -15.53 3.17 -24.04
N GLY A 156 -16.83 2.89 -24.16
CA GLY A 156 -17.80 3.75 -24.86
C GLY A 156 -18.05 5.10 -24.18
N MET A 157 -17.73 5.24 -22.88
CA MET A 157 -17.87 6.52 -22.18
C MET A 157 -16.85 7.57 -22.61
N LEU A 158 -15.64 7.18 -23.01
CA LEU A 158 -14.60 8.14 -23.43
C LEU A 158 -15.05 9.01 -24.63
N PRO A 159 -15.46 8.44 -25.78
CA PRO A 159 -15.94 9.25 -26.89
C PRO A 159 -17.22 10.03 -26.55
N HIS A 160 -18.12 9.49 -25.75
CA HIS A 160 -19.31 10.18 -25.28
C HIS A 160 -18.96 11.46 -24.50
N TYR A 161 -18.01 11.39 -23.55
CA TYR A 161 -17.59 12.58 -22.80
C TYR A 161 -16.78 13.55 -23.63
N LEU A 162 -16.03 13.10 -24.62
CA LEU A 162 -15.35 13.99 -25.55
C LEU A 162 -16.34 14.84 -26.36
N GLU A 163 -17.38 14.22 -26.91
CA GLU A 163 -18.43 14.95 -27.63
C GLU A 163 -19.17 15.92 -26.70
N THR A 164 -19.55 15.47 -25.51
CA THR A 164 -20.18 16.34 -24.50
C THR A 164 -19.32 17.55 -24.15
N ALA A 165 -18.01 17.37 -23.98
CA ALA A 165 -17.08 18.47 -23.71
C ALA A 165 -16.99 19.46 -24.86
N LYS A 166 -16.98 18.98 -26.10
CA LYS A 166 -17.01 19.84 -27.33
C LYS A 166 -18.31 20.63 -27.44
N GLU A 167 -19.46 19.98 -27.27
CA GLU A 167 -20.78 20.61 -27.29
C GLU A 167 -20.92 21.74 -26.25
N ARG A 168 -20.32 21.57 -25.10
CA ARG A 168 -20.31 22.55 -23.99
C ARG A 168 -19.24 23.62 -24.15
N GLY A 169 -18.41 23.56 -25.18
CA GLY A 169 -17.30 24.50 -25.39
C GLY A 169 -16.28 24.50 -24.27
N MET A 170 -16.06 23.33 -23.62
CA MET A 170 -15.12 23.19 -22.51
C MET A 170 -13.68 23.36 -23.01
N PRO A 171 -12.82 24.09 -22.26
CA PRO A 171 -11.38 24.07 -22.53
C PRO A 171 -10.83 22.66 -22.26
N SER A 172 -9.76 22.27 -22.95
CA SER A 172 -9.10 20.96 -22.76
C SER A 172 -10.08 19.77 -22.83
N THR A 173 -10.80 19.65 -23.96
CA THR A 173 -11.89 18.68 -24.14
C THR A 173 -11.47 17.22 -23.86
N GLU A 174 -10.25 16.84 -24.26
CA GLU A 174 -9.71 15.49 -24.01
C GLU A 174 -9.44 15.23 -22.52
N GLU A 175 -8.85 16.20 -21.81
CA GLU A 175 -8.63 16.09 -20.36
C GLU A 175 -9.95 15.98 -19.60
N ASN A 176 -10.92 16.81 -19.96
CA ASN A 176 -12.26 16.78 -19.38
C ASN A 176 -12.96 15.43 -19.63
N ALA A 177 -12.82 14.88 -20.84
CA ALA A 177 -13.37 13.57 -21.17
C ALA A 177 -12.76 12.46 -20.30
N VAL A 178 -11.44 12.45 -20.12
CA VAL A 178 -10.75 11.46 -19.28
C VAL A 178 -11.13 11.62 -17.81
N GLN A 179 -11.21 12.83 -17.27
CA GLN A 179 -11.65 13.04 -15.89
C GLN A 179 -13.07 12.49 -15.62
N ASN A 180 -14.02 12.82 -16.51
CA ASN A 180 -15.40 12.29 -16.39
C ASN A 180 -15.45 10.77 -16.54
N PHE A 181 -14.65 10.21 -17.44
CA PHE A 181 -14.49 8.77 -17.58
C PHE A 181 -13.98 8.14 -16.27
N LEU A 182 -12.92 8.66 -15.67
CA LEU A 182 -12.33 8.12 -14.44
C LEU A 182 -13.33 8.13 -13.28
N VAL A 183 -14.10 9.21 -13.09
CA VAL A 183 -15.17 9.28 -12.07
C VAL A 183 -16.20 8.17 -12.28
N ARG A 184 -16.59 7.89 -13.52
CA ARG A 184 -17.57 6.82 -13.81
C ARG A 184 -16.99 5.42 -13.64
N VAL A 185 -15.75 5.23 -14.05
CA VAL A 185 -15.04 3.96 -13.86
C VAL A 185 -14.84 3.66 -12.38
N GLN A 186 -14.50 4.66 -11.56
CA GLN A 186 -14.49 4.50 -10.10
C GLN A 186 -15.83 4.01 -9.57
N SER A 187 -16.93 4.66 -9.98
CA SER A 187 -18.27 4.25 -9.57
C SER A 187 -18.61 2.82 -9.98
N MET A 188 -18.24 2.42 -11.21
CA MET A 188 -18.46 1.05 -11.70
C MET A 188 -17.67 0.02 -10.87
N MET A 189 -16.39 0.30 -10.59
CA MET A 189 -15.55 -0.57 -9.79
C MET A 189 -16.01 -0.65 -8.32
N ILE A 190 -16.48 0.47 -7.73
CA ILE A 190 -17.07 0.47 -6.37
C ILE A 190 -18.30 -0.43 -6.31
N CYS A 191 -19.23 -0.31 -7.27
CA CYS A 191 -20.41 -1.18 -7.32
C CYS A 191 -20.01 -2.65 -7.45
N ALA A 192 -19.08 -2.97 -8.36
CA ALA A 192 -18.60 -4.33 -8.58
C ALA A 192 -17.91 -4.92 -7.32
N ALA A 193 -17.12 -4.12 -6.60
CA ALA A 193 -16.49 -4.53 -5.35
C ALA A 193 -17.54 -4.78 -4.24
N ALA A 194 -18.54 -3.90 -4.13
CA ALA A 194 -19.63 -4.06 -3.16
C ALA A 194 -20.45 -5.33 -3.43
N GLU A 195 -20.81 -5.59 -4.68
CA GLU A 195 -21.51 -6.81 -5.10
C GLU A 195 -20.67 -8.07 -4.83
N SER A 196 -19.37 -8.02 -5.13
CA SER A 196 -18.45 -9.11 -4.82
C SER A 196 -18.33 -9.35 -3.30
N PHE A 197 -18.31 -8.29 -2.49
CA PHE A 197 -18.33 -8.42 -1.02
C PHE A 197 -19.58 -9.13 -0.53
N VAL A 198 -20.77 -8.71 -0.99
CA VAL A 198 -22.04 -9.32 -0.61
C VAL A 198 -22.11 -10.79 -1.05
N ARG A 199 -21.68 -11.10 -2.26
CA ARG A 199 -21.65 -12.48 -2.80
C ARG A 199 -20.73 -13.39 -1.99
N ASN A 200 -19.60 -12.85 -1.50
CA ASN A 200 -18.61 -13.59 -0.72
C ASN A 200 -18.78 -13.42 0.79
N TYR A 201 -19.86 -12.80 1.27
CA TYR A 201 -20.05 -12.43 2.68
C TYR A 201 -19.77 -13.59 3.64
N ASP A 202 -20.37 -14.75 3.43
CA ASP A 202 -20.17 -15.91 4.31
C ASP A 202 -18.71 -16.40 4.31
N ARG A 203 -18.03 -16.39 3.17
CA ARG A 203 -16.62 -16.76 3.05
C ARG A 203 -15.70 -15.76 3.75
N ILE A 204 -16.03 -14.47 3.67
CA ILE A 204 -15.34 -13.39 4.36
C ILE A 204 -15.48 -13.57 5.87
N MET A 205 -16.73 -13.76 6.35
CA MET A 205 -17.03 -13.92 7.78
C MET A 205 -16.39 -15.18 8.39
N ARG A 206 -16.19 -16.23 7.59
CA ARG A 206 -15.45 -17.44 8.02
C ARG A 206 -13.93 -17.35 7.81
N GLY A 207 -13.41 -16.22 7.27
CA GLY A 207 -11.99 -16.05 6.97
C GLY A 207 -11.48 -16.96 5.84
N GLU A 208 -12.35 -17.39 4.93
CA GLU A 208 -12.04 -18.35 3.86
C GLU A 208 -11.71 -17.70 2.50
N LEU A 209 -12.04 -16.42 2.32
CA LEU A 209 -11.75 -15.72 1.07
C LEU A 209 -10.23 -15.53 0.90
N ARG A 210 -9.71 -15.76 -0.32
CA ARG A 210 -8.28 -15.75 -0.65
C ARG A 210 -7.93 -14.84 -1.82
N THR A 211 -8.93 -14.22 -2.45
CA THR A 211 -8.79 -13.39 -3.65
C THR A 211 -9.34 -12.00 -3.40
N GLU A 212 -8.78 -10.98 -4.03
CA GLU A 212 -9.28 -9.61 -3.93
C GLU A 212 -10.71 -9.49 -4.52
N LEU A 213 -11.53 -8.58 -3.98
CA LEU A 213 -12.93 -8.42 -4.42
C LEU A 213 -13.04 -8.04 -5.89
N LEU A 214 -12.19 -7.15 -6.38
CA LEU A 214 -12.17 -6.76 -7.80
C LEU A 214 -11.75 -7.91 -8.71
N ALA A 215 -10.83 -8.77 -8.26
CA ALA A 215 -10.38 -9.94 -9.02
C ALA A 215 -11.48 -11.01 -9.17
N ASP A 216 -12.47 -11.02 -8.26
CA ASP A 216 -13.67 -11.88 -8.30
C ASP A 216 -14.92 -11.06 -8.66
N SER A 217 -14.81 -10.14 -9.60
CA SER A 217 -15.92 -9.25 -10.01
C SER A 217 -15.94 -8.99 -11.51
N PRO A 218 -17.08 -8.51 -12.07
CA PRO A 218 -17.15 -8.09 -13.47
C PRO A 218 -16.16 -6.96 -13.83
N ALA A 219 -15.67 -6.22 -12.85
CA ALA A 219 -14.68 -5.15 -13.08
C ALA A 219 -13.23 -5.62 -13.18
N ARG A 220 -12.95 -6.93 -13.06
CA ARG A 220 -11.58 -7.48 -13.06
C ARG A 220 -10.77 -7.02 -14.27
N THR A 221 -11.27 -7.28 -15.48
CA THR A 221 -10.53 -6.96 -16.72
C THR A 221 -10.31 -5.46 -16.88
N LEU A 222 -11.28 -4.63 -16.54
CA LEU A 222 -11.14 -3.16 -16.54
C LEU A 222 -10.09 -2.69 -15.52
N SER A 223 -10.16 -3.20 -14.30
CA SER A 223 -9.22 -2.90 -13.20
C SER A 223 -7.78 -3.28 -13.57
N ASP A 224 -7.60 -4.48 -14.15
CA ASP A 224 -6.29 -4.95 -14.60
C ASP A 224 -5.76 -4.08 -15.76
N ALA A 225 -6.65 -3.70 -16.70
CA ALA A 225 -6.28 -2.85 -17.83
C ALA A 225 -5.76 -1.48 -17.39
N LEU A 226 -6.42 -0.84 -16.42
CA LEU A 226 -5.95 0.47 -15.88
C LEU A 226 -4.57 0.34 -15.26
N SER A 227 -4.31 -0.72 -14.51
CA SER A 227 -2.98 -0.99 -13.93
C SER A 227 -1.92 -1.25 -15.01
N ASP A 228 -2.24 -2.05 -16.04
CA ASP A 228 -1.34 -2.35 -17.16
C ASP A 228 -1.00 -1.08 -17.96
N ILE A 229 -1.98 -0.18 -18.16
CA ILE A 229 -1.79 1.10 -18.86
C ILE A 229 -0.89 2.01 -18.03
N ALA A 230 -1.18 2.21 -16.75
CA ALA A 230 -0.35 3.01 -15.85
C ALA A 230 1.09 2.49 -15.80
N TYR A 231 1.28 1.18 -15.70
CA TYR A 231 2.60 0.57 -15.70
C TYR A 231 3.38 0.84 -16.98
N ARG A 232 2.76 0.67 -18.14
CA ARG A 232 3.44 0.85 -19.44
C ARG A 232 3.75 2.31 -19.77
N TYR A 233 2.82 3.21 -19.50
CA TYR A 233 2.92 4.60 -19.97
C TYR A 233 3.43 5.56 -18.90
N ALA A 234 3.16 5.32 -17.60
CA ALA A 234 3.65 6.15 -16.52
C ALA A 234 4.92 5.57 -15.89
N PHE A 235 4.82 4.42 -15.20
CA PHE A 235 5.90 3.92 -14.35
C PHE A 235 7.16 3.51 -15.13
N ASN A 236 7.03 3.02 -16.37
CA ASN A 236 8.17 2.71 -17.23
C ASN A 236 8.64 3.87 -18.11
N SER A 237 8.16 5.10 -17.85
CA SER A 237 8.65 6.27 -18.58
C SER A 237 10.10 6.60 -18.21
N LYS A 238 10.87 7.10 -19.19
CA LYS A 238 12.29 7.45 -18.96
C LYS A 238 12.46 8.52 -17.89
N GLU A 239 11.50 9.41 -17.75
CA GLU A 239 11.45 10.48 -16.76
C GLU A 239 11.36 9.91 -15.36
N ILE A 240 10.43 8.99 -15.13
CA ILE A 240 10.23 8.33 -13.82
C ILE A 240 11.42 7.45 -13.48
N LEU A 241 11.91 6.63 -14.42
CA LEU A 241 13.08 5.76 -14.18
C LEU A 241 14.35 6.54 -13.78
N ARG A 242 14.58 7.74 -14.35
CA ARG A 242 15.70 8.61 -13.94
C ARG A 242 15.54 9.09 -12.49
N ILE A 243 14.33 9.45 -12.08
CA ILE A 243 14.04 9.88 -10.70
C ILE A 243 14.26 8.70 -9.76
N GLU A 244 13.73 7.52 -10.08
CA GLU A 244 13.89 6.30 -9.27
C GLU A 244 15.36 5.95 -9.04
N LEU A 245 16.20 6.01 -10.08
CA LEU A 245 17.65 5.78 -9.94
C LEU A 245 18.29 6.77 -8.98
N SER A 246 17.96 8.06 -9.09
CA SER A 246 18.52 9.09 -8.22
C SER A 246 18.04 8.94 -6.78
N VAL A 247 16.76 8.64 -6.58
CA VAL A 247 16.18 8.42 -5.25
C VAL A 247 16.77 7.16 -4.60
N SER A 248 16.98 6.08 -5.36
CA SER A 248 17.61 4.86 -4.85
C SER A 248 18.98 5.11 -4.23
N GLU A 249 19.84 5.88 -4.90
CA GLU A 249 21.16 6.24 -4.38
C GLU A 249 21.08 7.13 -3.13
N MET A 250 20.16 8.10 -3.13
CA MET A 250 19.93 8.96 -1.96
C MET A 250 19.45 8.16 -0.76
N MET A 251 18.50 7.22 -0.97
CA MET A 251 17.97 6.35 0.08
C MET A 251 19.03 5.42 0.65
N ASN A 252 19.84 4.80 -0.20
CA ASN A 252 20.96 3.96 0.26
C ASN A 252 21.92 4.73 1.14
N CYS A 253 22.32 5.92 0.71
CA CYS A 253 23.23 6.78 1.49
C CYS A 253 22.60 7.20 2.83
N LEU A 254 21.32 7.57 2.83
CA LEU A 254 20.57 7.97 4.02
C LEU A 254 20.46 6.82 5.02
N LEU A 255 20.03 5.64 4.57
CA LEU A 255 19.91 4.43 5.38
C LEU A 255 21.24 4.02 5.99
N GLU A 256 22.33 4.01 5.23
CA GLU A 256 23.67 3.67 5.73
C GLU A 256 24.11 4.63 6.84
N ARG A 257 23.98 5.94 6.62
CA ARG A 257 24.39 6.95 7.59
C ARG A 257 23.55 6.94 8.85
N LEU A 258 22.23 6.88 8.71
CA LEU A 258 21.31 6.87 9.85
C LEU A 258 21.41 5.57 10.65
N SER A 259 21.51 4.41 10.00
CA SER A 259 21.70 3.13 10.70
C SER A 259 22.99 3.11 11.50
N GLY A 260 24.10 3.58 10.90
CA GLY A 260 25.37 3.71 11.61
C GLY A 260 25.30 4.67 12.79
N ALA A 261 24.62 5.81 12.66
CA ALA A 261 24.42 6.77 13.74
C ALA A 261 23.52 6.21 14.84
N ALA A 262 22.37 5.62 14.49
CA ALA A 262 21.40 5.04 15.45
C ALA A 262 22.03 3.93 16.30
N LEU A 263 22.85 3.06 15.70
CA LEU A 263 23.54 1.98 16.41
C LEU A 263 24.58 2.49 17.40
N ARG A 264 25.17 3.68 17.18
CA ARG A 264 26.14 4.29 18.10
C ARG A 264 25.51 5.33 19.04
N PHE A 265 24.30 5.77 18.78
CA PHE A 265 23.58 6.77 19.56
C PHE A 265 23.50 6.39 21.04
N GLU A 266 23.91 7.31 21.94
CA GLU A 266 23.97 7.10 23.39
C GLU A 266 24.83 5.87 23.81
N THR A 267 25.86 5.57 23.02
CA THR A 267 26.89 4.57 23.38
C THR A 267 28.26 5.25 23.54
N PRO A 268 29.24 4.60 24.17
CA PRO A 268 30.62 5.14 24.24
C PRO A 268 31.28 5.35 22.87
N GLN A 269 30.72 4.79 21.79
CA GLN A 269 31.21 4.91 20.41
C GLN A 269 30.53 6.03 19.63
N GLU A 270 29.61 6.77 20.24
CA GLU A 270 28.88 7.86 19.59
C GLU A 270 29.86 8.97 19.13
N LYS A 271 29.64 9.45 17.92
CA LYS A 271 30.37 10.56 17.31
C LYS A 271 29.51 11.82 17.32
N ILE A 272 30.15 13.00 17.32
CA ILE A 272 29.43 14.28 17.21
C ILE A 272 28.52 14.32 15.95
N THR A 273 28.95 13.67 14.87
CA THR A 273 28.14 13.55 13.64
C THR A 273 26.93 12.68 13.82
N ASP A 274 26.96 11.68 14.70
CA ASP A 274 25.86 10.77 14.96
C ASP A 274 24.72 11.51 15.69
N SER A 275 25.05 12.27 16.74
CA SER A 275 24.05 13.11 17.45
C SER A 275 23.38 14.12 16.50
N LYS A 276 24.14 14.72 15.57
CA LYS A 276 23.58 15.61 14.56
C LYS A 276 22.63 14.91 13.60
N LEU A 277 22.97 13.69 13.18
CA LEU A 277 22.09 12.89 12.32
C LEU A 277 20.81 12.47 13.06
N ILE A 278 20.92 12.04 14.32
CA ILE A 278 19.74 11.68 15.11
C ILE A 278 18.86 12.90 15.42
N SER A 279 19.43 14.10 15.55
CA SER A 279 18.65 15.32 15.84
C SER A 279 17.68 15.73 14.72
N VAL A 280 17.76 15.17 13.51
CA VAL A 280 16.77 15.40 12.44
C VAL A 280 15.52 14.53 12.63
N ILE A 281 15.62 13.50 13.48
CA ILE A 281 14.49 12.60 13.79
C ILE A 281 13.65 13.20 14.92
N SER A 282 12.34 13.03 14.84
CA SER A 282 11.43 13.52 15.88
C SER A 282 11.80 12.97 17.26
N GLU A 283 11.80 13.85 18.29
CA GLU A 283 12.05 13.42 19.68
C GLU A 283 11.05 12.36 20.16
N ASN A 284 9.83 12.35 19.65
CA ASN A 284 8.85 11.30 19.95
C ASN A 284 9.33 9.93 19.49
N TYR A 285 9.91 9.83 18.29
CA TYR A 285 10.47 8.58 17.77
C TYR A 285 11.67 8.12 18.59
N VAL A 286 12.53 9.06 18.99
CA VAL A 286 13.67 8.77 19.89
C VAL A 286 13.20 8.26 21.26
N LYS A 287 12.13 8.83 21.84
CA LYS A 287 11.52 8.31 23.08
C LYS A 287 11.03 6.88 22.94
N ILE A 288 10.35 6.56 21.83
CA ILE A 288 9.86 5.21 21.53
C ILE A 288 11.02 4.24 21.36
N CYS A 289 12.08 4.66 20.68
CA CYS A 289 13.29 3.87 20.56
C CYS A 289 13.89 3.54 21.94
N ARG A 290 14.06 4.52 22.82
CA ARG A 290 14.59 4.33 24.19
C ARG A 290 13.70 3.41 25.03
N ALA A 291 12.39 3.49 24.88
CA ALA A 291 11.45 2.61 25.57
C ALA A 291 11.65 1.12 25.19
N GLY A 292 12.19 0.84 24.01
CA GLY A 292 12.52 -0.51 23.55
C GLY A 292 13.86 -1.07 24.06
N TRP A 293 14.63 -0.35 24.88
CA TRP A 293 15.97 -0.76 25.34
C TRP A 293 15.96 -1.70 26.56
N SER A 294 14.87 -2.36 26.82
CA SER A 294 14.72 -3.22 28.01
C SER A 294 15.58 -4.50 28.04
N SER A 295 16.20 -4.86 26.89
CA SER A 295 17.13 -6.00 26.76
C SER A 295 18.09 -5.84 25.60
N GLU A 296 19.28 -6.47 25.65
CA GLU A 296 20.33 -6.33 24.62
C GLU A 296 19.84 -6.60 23.18
N GLY A 297 19.00 -7.63 22.98
CA GLY A 297 18.47 -7.97 21.65
C GLY A 297 17.43 -6.98 21.14
N THR A 298 16.65 -6.39 22.04
CA THR A 298 15.64 -5.39 21.69
C THR A 298 16.23 -4.01 21.48
N GLU A 299 17.33 -3.67 22.11
CA GLU A 299 18.02 -2.37 21.93
C GLU A 299 18.50 -2.19 20.49
N ALA A 300 19.26 -3.15 19.95
CA ALA A 300 19.75 -3.08 18.57
C ALA A 300 18.61 -2.98 17.55
N TYR A 301 17.54 -3.76 17.76
CA TYR A 301 16.35 -3.71 16.93
C TYR A 301 15.64 -2.36 17.02
N SER A 302 15.41 -1.82 18.22
CA SER A 302 14.77 -0.51 18.41
C SER A 302 15.55 0.63 17.77
N ARG A 303 16.90 0.57 17.80
CA ARG A 303 17.78 1.54 17.13
C ARG A 303 17.63 1.50 15.61
N LEU A 304 17.51 0.30 15.02
CA LEU A 304 17.27 0.16 13.59
C LEU A 304 15.82 0.54 13.22
N MET A 305 14.84 0.21 14.06
CA MET A 305 13.46 0.66 13.88
C MET A 305 13.32 2.18 13.93
N LEU A 306 14.16 2.92 14.69
CA LEU A 306 14.18 4.37 14.66
C LEU A 306 14.48 4.91 13.28
N VAL A 307 15.33 4.23 12.51
CA VAL A 307 15.67 4.62 11.14
C VAL A 307 14.49 4.36 10.20
N THR A 308 13.85 3.19 10.30
CA THR A 308 12.67 2.87 9.51
C THR A 308 11.44 3.72 9.86
N ASP A 309 11.35 4.20 11.10
CA ASP A 309 10.31 5.11 11.56
C ASP A 309 10.47 6.51 10.94
N TYR A 310 11.71 6.92 10.63
CA TYR A 310 12.02 8.23 10.04
C TYR A 310 11.94 8.23 8.52
N VAL A 311 12.37 7.18 7.83
CA VAL A 311 12.41 7.06 6.38
C VAL A 311 11.08 6.63 5.80
#